data_adf93ee4630514ae3226b23d2ff973c3
#
_entry.id   adf93ee4630514ae3226b23d2ff973c3
#
_cell.length_a   1.000
_cell.length_b   1.000
_cell.length_c   1.000
_cell.angle_alpha   90.00
_cell.angle_beta   90.00
_cell.angle_gamma   90.00
#
_symmetry.space_group_name_H-M   'P 1'
#
loop_
_entity.id
_entity.type
_entity.pdbx_description
1 polymer ?
#
loop_
_entity_poly.entity_id
_entity_poly.type
_entity_poly.pdbx_seq_one_letter_code
_entity_poly.pdbx_strand_id
1 'polypeptide(L)'
;RTDVHAILVNGGTGFTARDTTPEALIPLFDKAIEGYGELFRHYSLKTIGTATIQSRAVAGVANRTMIFAMPGSPKACALAWDRIIALQLDSRTRPCNFAAMVMPSATPCSGRHTATSSNEVERL
;
A
#
# COMPACT_ATOMS: atom_id res chain seq x y z
N ARG A 1 14.82 -13.03 -2.71
CA ARG A 1 15.87 -12.25 -2.07
C ARG A 1 15.44 -11.86 -0.69
N THR A 2 16.30 -12.06 0.27
CA THR A 2 16.01 -11.73 1.67
C THR A 2 16.36 -10.29 2.01
N ASP A 3 17.03 -9.60 1.13
CA ASP A 3 17.44 -8.21 1.32
C ASP A 3 16.49 -7.20 0.67
N VAL A 4 15.43 -7.67 0.01
CA VAL A 4 14.43 -6.78 -0.59
C VAL A 4 13.17 -6.84 0.27
N HIS A 5 12.78 -5.70 0.82
CA HIS A 5 11.64 -5.61 1.72
C HIS A 5 10.40 -5.02 1.06
N ALA A 6 10.58 -4.22 0.04
CA ALA A 6 9.47 -3.63 -0.69
C ALA A 6 9.82 -3.48 -2.17
N ILE A 7 8.82 -3.67 -3.02
CA ILE A 7 8.95 -3.49 -4.47
C ILE A 7 7.90 -2.50 -4.91
N LEU A 8 8.32 -1.48 -5.64
CA LEU A 8 7.42 -0.50 -6.22
C LEU A 8 7.33 -0.74 -7.71
N VAL A 9 6.13 -0.93 -8.22
CA VAL A 9 5.90 -1.18 -9.65
C VAL A 9 5.07 -0.04 -10.20
N ASN A 10 5.59 0.71 -11.16
CA ASN A 10 4.83 1.80 -11.74
C ASN A 10 4.40 1.45 -13.16
N GLY A 11 3.17 1.81 -13.49
CA GLY A 11 2.60 1.59 -14.83
C GLY A 11 1.81 0.30 -14.95
N GLY A 12 1.10 0.19 -16.05
CA GLY A 12 0.33 -1.01 -16.38
C GLY A 12 -0.92 -1.24 -15.56
N THR A 13 -1.45 -0.19 -14.91
CA THR A 13 -2.61 -0.34 -14.02
C THR A 13 -3.93 0.14 -14.63
N GLY A 14 -3.92 0.56 -15.88
CA GLY A 14 -5.14 1.01 -16.56
C GLY A 14 -5.95 -0.14 -17.15
N PHE A 15 -6.74 0.18 -18.19
CA PHE A 15 -7.68 -0.80 -18.77
C PHE A 15 -7.37 -1.17 -20.22
N THR A 16 -6.26 -0.73 -20.77
CA THR A 16 -5.91 -1.15 -22.14
C THR A 16 -5.36 -2.58 -22.13
N ALA A 17 -5.25 -3.18 -23.30
CA ALA A 17 -4.73 -4.54 -23.43
C ALA A 17 -3.28 -4.66 -22.91
N ARG A 18 -2.56 -3.53 -22.87
CA ARG A 18 -1.18 -3.54 -22.38
C ARG A 18 -1.10 -3.44 -20.87
N ASP A 19 -2.19 -3.07 -20.21
CA ASP A 19 -2.20 -2.86 -18.76
C ASP A 19 -2.44 -4.18 -18.07
N THR A 20 -1.38 -4.88 -17.75
CA THR A 20 -1.46 -6.22 -17.17
C THR A 20 -0.80 -6.33 -15.78
N THR A 21 -0.43 -5.20 -15.18
CA THR A 21 0.27 -5.23 -13.89
C THR A 21 -0.55 -5.90 -12.78
N PRO A 22 -1.82 -5.56 -12.56
CA PRO A 22 -2.58 -6.24 -11.51
C PRO A 22 -2.72 -7.75 -11.77
N GLU A 23 -2.94 -8.14 -13.03
CA GLU A 23 -3.08 -9.54 -13.40
C GLU A 23 -1.80 -10.34 -13.13
N ALA A 24 -0.64 -9.70 -13.26
CA ALA A 24 0.63 -10.34 -13.01
C ALA A 24 0.94 -10.43 -11.51
N LEU A 25 0.56 -9.43 -10.73
CA LEU A 25 0.93 -9.35 -9.32
C LEU A 25 -0.02 -10.05 -8.38
N ILE A 26 -1.32 -9.93 -8.60
CA ILE A 26 -2.32 -10.46 -7.66
C ILE A 26 -2.12 -11.95 -7.36
N PRO A 27 -1.83 -12.81 -8.35
CA PRO A 27 -1.61 -14.22 -8.07
C PRO A 27 -0.41 -14.52 -7.17
N LEU A 28 0.50 -13.56 -7.02
CA LEU A 28 1.70 -13.74 -6.22
C LEU A 28 1.46 -13.40 -4.75
N PHE A 29 0.37 -12.71 -4.44
CA PHE A 29 0.16 -12.23 -3.08
C PHE A 29 -0.28 -13.33 -2.15
N ASP A 30 0.37 -13.41 -0.99
CA ASP A 30 -0.09 -14.25 0.11
C ASP A 30 -1.27 -13.56 0.79
N LYS A 31 -1.21 -12.24 0.87
CA LYS A 31 -2.31 -11.41 1.38
C LYS A 31 -2.39 -10.14 0.55
N ALA A 32 -3.58 -9.80 0.09
CA ALA A 32 -3.80 -8.54 -0.60
C ALA A 32 -3.96 -7.41 0.42
N ILE A 33 -3.42 -6.25 0.10
CA ILE A 33 -3.60 -5.04 0.90
C ILE A 33 -4.63 -4.18 0.15
N GLU A 34 -5.90 -4.55 0.30
CA GLU A 34 -6.95 -3.90 -0.46
C GLU A 34 -7.09 -2.43 -0.14
N GLY A 35 -6.83 -2.06 1.10
CA GLY A 35 -6.91 -0.66 1.52
C GLY A 35 -5.96 0.27 0.80
N TYR A 36 -4.86 -0.25 0.25
CA TYR A 36 -3.95 0.58 -0.50
C TYR A 36 -4.62 1.17 -1.75
N GLY A 37 -5.25 0.34 -2.56
CA GLY A 37 -5.94 0.80 -3.76
C GLY A 37 -7.11 1.71 -3.43
N GLU A 38 -7.85 1.38 -2.37
CA GLU A 38 -8.96 2.20 -1.90
C GLU A 38 -8.48 3.59 -1.51
N LEU A 39 -7.43 3.67 -0.71
CA LEU A 39 -6.89 4.93 -0.24
C LEU A 39 -6.27 5.74 -1.39
N PHE A 40 -5.57 5.06 -2.29
CA PHE A 40 -4.98 5.72 -3.45
C PHE A 40 -6.07 6.38 -4.30
N ARG A 41 -7.13 5.65 -4.61
CA ARG A 41 -8.26 6.18 -5.41
C ARG A 41 -9.00 7.29 -4.66
N HIS A 42 -9.09 7.20 -3.35
CA HIS A 42 -9.69 8.25 -2.53
C HIS A 42 -8.91 9.56 -2.67
N TYR A 43 -7.59 9.48 -2.56
CA TYR A 43 -6.76 10.68 -2.70
C TYR A 43 -6.78 11.23 -4.13
N SER A 44 -6.72 10.37 -5.13
CA SER A 44 -6.68 10.84 -6.51
C SER A 44 -8.03 11.39 -6.98
N LEU A 45 -9.13 11.03 -6.33
CA LEU A 45 -10.44 11.58 -6.63
C LEU A 45 -10.43 13.11 -6.59
N LYS A 46 -9.66 13.68 -5.66
CA LYS A 46 -9.62 15.13 -5.49
C LYS A 46 -8.96 15.86 -6.64
N THR A 47 -8.09 15.18 -7.37
CA THR A 47 -7.34 15.82 -8.45
C THR A 47 -7.84 15.45 -9.84
N ILE A 48 -8.31 14.22 -10.02
CA ILE A 48 -8.72 13.77 -11.35
C ILE A 48 -10.20 13.36 -11.43
N GLY A 49 -10.94 13.53 -10.34
CA GLY A 49 -12.37 13.25 -10.33
C GLY A 49 -12.67 11.79 -10.62
N THR A 50 -13.74 11.53 -11.38
CA THR A 50 -14.18 10.16 -11.64
C THR A 50 -13.16 9.33 -12.41
N ALA A 51 -12.18 9.94 -13.06
CA ALA A 51 -11.14 9.19 -13.76
C ALA A 51 -10.33 8.28 -12.81
N THR A 52 -10.42 8.54 -11.51
CA THR A 52 -9.76 7.68 -10.51
C THR A 52 -10.22 6.22 -10.60
N ILE A 53 -11.43 5.94 -11.11
CA ILE A 53 -11.89 4.56 -11.25
C ILE A 53 -11.09 3.75 -12.27
N GLN A 54 -10.33 4.42 -13.12
CA GLN A 54 -9.49 3.75 -14.10
C GLN A 54 -8.15 3.33 -13.54
N SER A 55 -7.84 3.71 -12.30
CA SER A 55 -6.61 3.29 -11.68
C SER A 55 -6.84 1.97 -10.95
N ARG A 56 -6.10 0.95 -11.34
CA ARG A 56 -6.15 -0.35 -10.68
C ARG A 56 -4.91 -0.56 -9.81
N ALA A 57 -4.57 0.48 -9.05
CA ALA A 57 -3.50 0.40 -8.08
C ALA A 57 -3.79 -0.72 -7.07
N VAL A 58 -2.81 -1.60 -6.87
CA VAL A 58 -2.96 -2.75 -5.97
C VAL A 58 -1.69 -2.94 -5.16
N ALA A 59 -1.82 -3.57 -4.03
CA ALA A 59 -0.69 -3.94 -3.19
C ALA A 59 -0.96 -5.25 -2.49
N GLY A 60 0.11 -5.90 -2.09
CA GLY A 60 0.02 -7.16 -1.35
C GLY A 60 1.34 -7.53 -0.72
N VAL A 61 1.32 -8.58 0.07
CA VAL A 61 2.50 -9.16 0.68
C VAL A 61 2.76 -10.49 0.01
N ALA A 62 3.97 -10.69 -0.47
CA ALA A 62 4.40 -11.93 -1.08
C ALA A 62 5.73 -12.34 -0.45
N ASN A 63 5.73 -13.46 0.25
CA ASN A 63 6.93 -14.00 0.88
C ASN A 63 7.68 -12.93 1.70
N ARG A 64 6.93 -12.21 2.54
CA ARG A 64 7.42 -11.15 3.44
C ARG A 64 7.98 -9.91 2.72
N THR A 65 7.70 -9.78 1.44
CA THR A 65 8.03 -8.58 0.67
C THR A 65 6.75 -7.86 0.34
N MET A 66 6.71 -6.56 0.57
CA MET A 66 5.56 -5.75 0.23
C MET A 66 5.68 -5.33 -1.24
N ILE A 67 4.60 -5.46 -1.99
CA ILE A 67 4.58 -5.05 -3.39
C ILE A 67 3.48 -4.02 -3.57
N PHE A 68 3.84 -2.86 -4.13
CA PHE A 68 2.88 -1.79 -4.39
C PHE A 68 2.91 -1.43 -5.87
N ALA A 69 1.76 -1.44 -6.50
CA ALA A 69 1.63 -1.03 -7.89
C ALA A 69 0.84 0.27 -8.00
N MET A 70 1.28 1.16 -8.86
CA MET A 70 0.68 2.47 -9.05
C MET A 70 0.71 2.88 -10.51
N PRO A 71 -0.16 3.82 -10.94
CA PRO A 71 -0.09 4.35 -12.30
C PRO A 71 1.29 4.97 -12.59
N GLY A 72 1.69 4.95 -13.85
CA GLY A 72 3.03 5.37 -14.24
C GLY A 72 3.29 6.87 -14.28
N SER A 73 2.27 7.72 -14.10
CA SER A 73 2.50 9.16 -14.16
C SER A 73 3.29 9.64 -12.95
N PRO A 74 4.13 10.68 -13.12
CA PRO A 74 4.89 11.23 -11.98
C PRO A 74 4.00 11.67 -10.83
N LYS A 75 2.83 12.24 -11.12
CA LYS A 75 1.91 12.68 -10.07
C LYS A 75 1.33 11.49 -9.30
N ALA A 76 1.00 10.41 -9.98
CA ALA A 76 0.48 9.22 -9.33
C ALA A 76 1.54 8.56 -8.45
N CYS A 77 2.77 8.49 -8.94
CA CYS A 77 3.88 7.93 -8.16
C CYS A 77 4.15 8.77 -6.90
N ALA A 78 4.14 10.09 -7.03
CA ALA A 78 4.33 10.98 -5.88
C ALA A 78 3.18 10.83 -4.88
N LEU A 79 1.95 10.74 -5.36
CA LEU A 79 0.79 10.55 -4.50
C LEU A 79 0.92 9.25 -3.70
N ALA A 80 1.19 8.16 -4.39
CA ALA A 80 1.32 6.84 -3.75
C ALA A 80 2.43 6.85 -2.70
N TRP A 81 3.57 7.40 -3.04
CA TRP A 81 4.71 7.40 -2.13
C TRP A 81 4.49 8.34 -0.95
N ASP A 82 4.20 9.62 -1.23
CA ASP A 82 4.13 10.63 -0.18
C ASP A 82 2.96 10.45 0.77
N ARG A 83 1.83 10.01 0.25
CA ARG A 83 0.60 9.97 1.05
C ARG A 83 0.31 8.61 1.66
N ILE A 84 0.95 7.54 1.18
CA ILE A 84 0.62 6.19 1.62
C ILE A 84 1.87 5.37 1.95
N ILE A 85 2.69 5.09 0.94
CA ILE A 85 3.74 4.07 1.05
C ILE A 85 4.81 4.46 2.06
N ALA A 86 5.35 5.66 1.95
CA ALA A 86 6.41 6.11 2.84
C ALA A 86 5.96 6.07 4.30
N LEU A 87 4.69 6.44 4.55
CA LEU A 87 4.15 6.42 5.90
C LEU A 87 4.00 5.01 6.43
N GLN A 88 3.55 4.08 5.60
CA GLN A 88 3.31 2.70 6.05
C GLN A 88 4.57 1.86 6.13
N LEU A 89 5.66 2.28 5.52
CA LEU A 89 6.96 1.62 5.67
C LEU A 89 7.80 2.26 6.78
N ASP A 90 7.28 3.28 7.45
CA ASP A 90 7.98 3.95 8.54
C ASP A 90 7.49 3.39 9.86
N SER A 91 8.39 2.80 10.64
CA SER A 91 8.06 2.19 11.93
C SER A 91 7.52 3.19 12.95
N ARG A 92 7.66 4.49 12.70
CA ARG A 92 7.17 5.53 13.60
C ARG A 92 5.71 5.90 13.35
N THR A 93 5.14 5.48 12.23
CA THR A 93 3.76 5.84 11.88
C THR A 93 2.77 5.16 12.80
N ARG A 94 1.90 5.95 13.41
CA ARG A 94 0.88 5.50 14.35
C ARG A 94 -0.50 5.53 13.69
N PRO A 95 -1.43 4.65 14.08
CA PRO A 95 -1.30 3.68 15.18
C PRO A 95 -0.58 2.41 14.79
N CYS A 96 -0.41 2.13 13.52
CA CYS A 96 0.32 0.96 13.06
C CYS A 96 0.89 1.18 11.65
N ASN A 97 1.78 0.31 11.26
CA ASN A 97 2.45 0.37 9.97
C ASN A 97 2.91 -1.04 9.60
N PHE A 98 3.45 -1.18 8.38
CA PHE A 98 3.90 -2.48 7.90
C PHE A 98 5.39 -2.76 8.13
N ALA A 99 6.11 -1.84 8.76
CA ALA A 99 7.57 -2.00 8.91
C ALA A 99 7.94 -3.31 9.63
N ALA A 100 7.20 -3.69 10.66
CA ALA A 100 7.47 -4.91 11.41
C ALA A 100 7.29 -6.18 10.59
N MET A 101 6.50 -6.12 9.52
CA MET A 101 6.27 -7.27 8.69
C MET A 101 7.45 -7.60 7.82
N VAL A 102 8.12 -6.57 7.34
CA VAL A 102 9.24 -6.73 6.41
C VAL A 102 10.59 -6.56 7.10
N MET A 103 10.59 -5.88 8.24
CA MET A 103 11.79 -5.66 9.06
C MET A 103 11.49 -6.17 10.48
N PRO A 104 11.81 -7.41 10.78
CA PRO A 104 11.44 -8.02 12.06
C PRO A 104 11.91 -7.26 13.30
N SER A 105 12.95 -6.46 13.17
CA SER A 105 13.44 -5.66 14.28
C SER A 105 12.63 -4.39 14.52
N ALA A 106 11.68 -4.06 13.63
CA ALA A 106 10.89 -2.86 13.77
C ALA A 106 9.81 -3.04 14.84
N THR A 107 9.32 -1.92 15.35
CA THR A 107 8.29 -1.93 16.38
C THR A 107 6.97 -2.44 15.80
N PRO A 108 6.34 -3.41 16.43
CA PRO A 108 5.03 -3.86 15.97
C PRO A 108 3.95 -2.79 16.12
N CYS A 109 2.81 -3.02 15.50
CA CYS A 109 1.68 -2.12 15.59
C CYS A 109 1.27 -1.95 17.04
N SER A 110 1.29 -0.73 17.53
CA SER A 110 1.00 -0.47 18.93
C SER A 110 -0.43 -0.75 19.31
N GLY A 111 -1.34 -0.65 18.36
CA GLY A 111 -2.75 -0.92 18.66
C GLY A 111 -3.08 -2.35 19.00
N ARG A 112 -2.12 -3.27 18.80
CA ARG A 112 -2.39 -4.63 19.11
C ARG A 112 -2.10 -5.00 20.51
N HIS A 113 -1.31 -4.20 21.18
CA HIS A 113 -0.74 -4.62 22.42
C HIS A 113 -1.57 -4.38 23.62
N THR A 114 -2.55 -3.62 23.52
CA THR A 114 -3.28 -3.39 24.70
C THR A 114 -4.61 -3.89 24.47
N ALA A 115 -4.82 -4.99 25.00
CA ALA A 115 -6.07 -5.62 24.88
C ALA A 115 -7.14 -4.75 25.28
N THR A 116 -6.94 -3.67 25.52
CA THR A 116 -7.80 -2.99 26.00
C THR A 116 -8.24 -1.90 25.66
N SER A 117 -7.68 -1.51 24.97
CA SER A 117 -7.85 -0.23 25.00
C SER A 117 -8.89 0.20 24.04
N SER A 118 -10.07 0.14 24.50
CA SER A 118 -11.17 0.81 23.87
C SER A 118 -10.84 2.28 23.67
N ASN A 119 -10.02 2.84 24.52
CA ASN A 119 -9.63 4.23 24.37
C ASN A 119 -8.73 4.45 23.18
N GLU A 120 -7.92 3.49 22.83
CA GLU A 120 -7.10 3.63 21.65
C GLU A 120 -7.90 3.50 20.36
N VAL A 121 -8.90 2.65 20.39
CA VAL A 121 -9.80 2.53 19.26
C VAL A 121 -10.53 3.86 19.03
N GLU A 122 -10.94 4.51 20.08
CA GLU A 122 -11.62 5.78 19.96
C GLU A 122 -10.75 6.88 19.37
N ARG A 123 -9.46 6.80 19.56
CA ARG A 123 -8.55 7.79 19.01
C ARG A 123 -8.20 7.57 17.54
N LEU A 124 -8.54 6.42 17.01
CA LEU A 124 -8.30 6.14 15.61
C LEU A 124 -9.38 6.79 14.75
#